data_5c80789ecbf5f61f47171b4e63a5cbda
#
_entry.id   5c80789ecbf5f61f47171b4e63a5cbda
#
_cell.length_a   1.000
_cell.length_b   1.000
_cell.length_c   1.000
_cell.angle_alpha   90.00
_cell.angle_beta   90.00
_cell.angle_gamma   90.00
#
_symmetry.space_group_name_H-M   'P 1'
#
loop_
_entity.id
_entity.type
_entity.pdbx_description
1 polymer ?
#
loop_
_entity_poly.entity_id
_entity_poly.type
_entity_poly.pdbx_seq_one_letter_code
_entity_poly.pdbx_strand_id
1 'polypeptide(L)'
;EVPTDRLDRFVEIPRRKGKGGKVFIVLDNMIRFCLPQMFRGVIPVDEAHAYCFKFSRDAELEIDTGITQSLIDKMTKSLKQRRKADAVRMVYDGKMPERLLQYISARFGFGKYDSLIAGGRYHNSKDFMGFPNVGPKHLEFKTLAPIRIPRLDKPGSIFDAIREKDVFLYYPYHPFDYVVDLLKTAALDP
;
A
#
# COMPACT_ATOMS: atom_id res chain seq x y z
N GLU A 1 0.55 -8.25 11.70
CA GLU A 1 0.63 -7.59 10.40
C GLU A 1 1.76 -8.19 9.58
N VAL A 2 1.57 -8.38 8.26
CA VAL A 2 2.65 -8.86 7.38
C VAL A 2 3.62 -7.70 7.15
N PRO A 3 4.92 -7.82 7.52
CA PRO A 3 5.87 -6.70 7.57
C PRO A 3 6.43 -6.36 6.17
N THR A 4 5.57 -5.94 5.24
CA THR A 4 5.96 -5.58 3.86
C THR A 4 6.65 -4.21 3.76
N ASP A 5 6.76 -3.50 4.86
CA ASP A 5 7.57 -2.28 5.02
C ASP A 5 9.06 -2.58 5.26
N ARG A 6 9.40 -3.83 5.64
CA ARG A 6 10.77 -4.26 5.97
C ARG A 6 11.25 -5.44 5.14
N LEU A 7 10.34 -6.23 4.60
CA LEU A 7 10.62 -7.44 3.85
C LEU A 7 9.89 -7.41 2.51
N ASP A 8 10.56 -7.89 1.48
CA ASP A 8 9.95 -7.99 0.16
C ASP A 8 8.74 -8.90 0.17
N ARG A 9 7.67 -8.48 -0.49
CA ARG A 9 6.44 -9.26 -0.63
C ARG A 9 6.67 -10.58 -1.35
N PHE A 10 7.59 -10.59 -2.33
CA PHE A 10 7.98 -11.73 -3.14
C PHE A 10 9.43 -12.07 -2.85
N VAL A 11 9.68 -13.15 -2.13
CA VAL A 11 11.01 -13.58 -1.71
C VAL A 11 11.56 -14.59 -2.70
N GLU A 12 12.72 -14.31 -3.26
CA GLU A 12 13.41 -15.28 -4.15
C GLU A 12 13.99 -16.43 -3.32
N ILE A 13 13.64 -17.66 -3.68
CA ILE A 13 14.17 -18.85 -3.03
C ILE A 13 15.46 -19.26 -3.75
N PRO A 14 16.59 -19.35 -3.02
CA PRO A 14 17.86 -19.83 -3.59
C PRO A 14 17.70 -21.22 -4.20
N ARG A 15 18.16 -21.39 -5.42
CA ARG A 15 18.18 -22.69 -6.11
C ARG A 15 19.56 -23.31 -6.11
N ARG A 16 19.60 -24.65 -6.15
CA ARG A 16 20.84 -25.38 -6.42
C ARG A 16 21.36 -25.02 -7.81
N LYS A 17 22.69 -24.84 -7.92
CA LYS A 17 23.37 -24.58 -9.21
C LYS A 17 22.93 -25.58 -10.27
N GLY A 18 22.65 -25.10 -11.50
CA GLY A 18 22.31 -25.94 -12.65
C GLY A 18 20.82 -26.07 -12.96
N LYS A 19 19.91 -25.57 -12.13
CA LYS A 19 18.46 -25.51 -12.48
C LYS A 19 18.10 -24.09 -12.92
N GLY A 20 17.73 -23.92 -14.18
CA GLY A 20 17.33 -22.63 -14.75
C GLY A 20 16.03 -22.06 -14.11
N GLY A 21 15.85 -20.75 -14.25
CA GLY A 21 14.69 -20.00 -13.77
C GLY A 21 14.76 -19.57 -12.31
N LYS A 22 13.95 -18.61 -11.93
CA LYS A 22 13.82 -18.09 -10.58
C LYS A 22 12.55 -18.64 -9.92
N VAL A 23 12.60 -18.84 -8.62
CA VAL A 23 11.44 -19.29 -7.82
C VAL A 23 11.19 -18.25 -6.75
N PHE A 24 9.94 -17.83 -6.64
CA PHE A 24 9.50 -16.88 -5.65
C PHE A 24 8.46 -17.50 -4.74
N ILE A 25 8.49 -17.09 -3.48
CA ILE A 25 7.43 -17.36 -2.51
C ILE A 25 6.85 -16.04 -2.03
N VAL A 26 5.53 -16.02 -1.86
CA VAL A 26 4.86 -14.88 -1.21
C VAL A 26 5.19 -14.89 0.27
N LEU A 27 5.52 -13.74 0.83
CA LEU A 27 5.94 -13.57 2.23
C LEU A 27 4.97 -14.22 3.24
N ASP A 28 3.64 -14.16 2.98
CA ASP A 28 2.63 -14.83 3.82
C ASP A 28 2.86 -16.34 3.93
N ASN A 29 3.24 -16.99 2.82
CA ASN A 29 3.49 -18.42 2.82
C ASN A 29 4.79 -18.75 3.55
N MET A 30 5.81 -17.90 3.43
CA MET A 30 7.04 -18.04 4.20
C MET A 30 6.76 -17.93 5.70
N ILE A 31 5.98 -16.93 6.13
CA ILE A 31 5.58 -16.77 7.52
C ILE A 31 4.81 -18.01 8.00
N ARG A 32 3.83 -18.49 7.22
CA ARG A 32 3.10 -19.74 7.57
C ARG A 32 4.00 -20.92 7.78
N PHE A 33 4.98 -21.10 6.90
CA PHE A 33 5.95 -22.18 7.01
C PHE A 33 6.82 -22.06 8.27
N CYS A 34 7.16 -20.84 8.66
CA CYS A 34 8.01 -20.57 9.81
C CYS A 34 7.24 -20.49 11.16
N LEU A 35 5.90 -20.52 11.16
CA LEU A 35 5.10 -20.35 12.38
C LEU A 35 5.53 -21.28 13.52
N PRO A 36 5.72 -22.61 13.31
CA PRO A 36 6.15 -23.50 14.40
C PRO A 36 7.50 -23.09 15.00
N GLN A 37 8.43 -22.61 14.18
CA GLN A 37 9.73 -22.15 14.66
C GLN A 37 9.62 -20.80 15.40
N MET A 38 8.79 -19.89 14.90
CA MET A 38 8.58 -18.56 15.51
C MET A 38 8.00 -18.66 16.92
N PHE A 39 7.14 -19.64 17.17
CA PHE A 39 6.48 -19.82 18.47
C PHE A 39 7.14 -20.88 19.35
N ARG A 40 8.22 -21.50 18.89
CA ARG A 40 8.96 -22.50 19.68
C ARG A 40 9.44 -21.90 21.00
N GLY A 41 9.10 -22.55 22.10
CA GLY A 41 9.46 -22.12 23.45
C GLY A 41 8.54 -21.05 24.07
N VAL A 42 7.57 -20.51 23.30
CA VAL A 42 6.53 -19.59 23.82
C VAL A 42 5.25 -20.36 24.10
N ILE A 43 4.83 -21.19 23.15
CA ILE A 43 3.67 -22.09 23.27
C ILE A 43 4.01 -23.44 22.65
N PRO A 44 3.48 -24.55 23.21
CA PRO A 44 3.57 -25.85 22.56
C PRO A 44 2.74 -25.81 21.27
N VAL A 45 3.41 -25.93 20.13
CA VAL A 45 2.75 -25.90 18.82
C VAL A 45 3.08 -27.18 18.09
N ASP A 46 2.14 -28.11 18.07
CA ASP A 46 2.25 -29.33 17.28
C ASP A 46 1.77 -29.06 15.84
N GLU A 47 0.72 -28.26 15.69
CA GLU A 47 0.18 -27.85 14.42
C GLU A 47 -0.24 -26.37 14.47
N ALA A 48 0.14 -25.58 13.44
CA ALA A 48 -0.20 -24.18 13.34
C ALA A 48 -0.89 -23.88 12.02
N HIS A 49 -2.09 -23.32 12.11
CA HIS A 49 -2.82 -22.80 10.96
C HIS A 49 -2.81 -21.28 10.96
N ALA A 50 -2.71 -20.68 9.78
CA ALA A 50 -2.77 -19.23 9.63
C ALA A 50 -3.71 -18.84 8.49
N TYR A 51 -4.55 -17.88 8.76
CA TYR A 51 -5.52 -17.32 7.84
C TYR A 51 -5.27 -15.84 7.67
N CYS A 52 -5.35 -15.34 6.43
CA CYS A 52 -5.17 -13.93 6.15
C CYS A 52 -6.52 -13.21 6.21
N PHE A 53 -6.48 -11.98 6.66
CA PHE A 53 -7.59 -11.06 6.51
C PHE A 53 -7.06 -9.65 6.27
N LYS A 54 -7.88 -8.83 5.63
CA LYS A 54 -7.62 -7.41 5.40
C LYS A 54 -8.86 -6.64 5.79
N PHE A 55 -8.71 -5.60 6.58
CA PHE A 55 -9.81 -4.71 6.90
C PHE A 55 -9.53 -3.29 6.39
N SER A 56 -10.61 -2.58 6.05
CA SER A 56 -10.60 -1.17 5.73
C SER A 56 -11.27 -0.43 6.87
N ARG A 57 -10.66 0.69 7.25
CA ARG A 57 -11.21 1.59 8.27
C ARG A 57 -12.01 2.68 7.59
N ASP A 58 -12.92 3.28 8.34
CA ASP A 58 -13.61 4.47 7.89
C ASP A 58 -12.58 5.56 7.55
N ALA A 59 -12.75 6.17 6.39
CA ALA A 59 -11.84 7.17 5.87
C ALA A 59 -12.45 8.58 5.92
N GLU A 60 -13.66 8.74 6.46
CA GLU A 60 -14.27 10.04 6.58
C GLU A 60 -13.44 10.95 7.47
N LEU A 61 -13.03 12.07 6.90
CA LEU A 61 -12.31 13.13 7.56
C LEU A 61 -13.33 14.20 7.94
N GLU A 62 -13.78 14.21 9.18
CA GLU A 62 -14.37 15.41 9.75
C GLU A 62 -13.25 16.46 9.90
N ILE A 63 -13.10 17.29 8.89
CA ILE A 63 -12.29 18.50 9.00
C ILE A 63 -13.13 19.51 9.76
N ASP A 64 -12.93 19.55 11.06
CA ASP A 64 -13.51 20.60 11.89
C ASP A 64 -13.09 21.97 11.33
N THR A 65 -14.06 22.75 10.88
CA THR A 65 -13.87 24.07 10.27
C THR A 65 -13.53 25.16 11.29
N GLY A 66 -13.24 24.80 12.53
CA GLY A 66 -12.82 25.75 13.57
C GLY A 66 -11.60 26.58 13.14
N ILE A 67 -11.69 27.89 13.32
CA ILE A 67 -10.79 28.93 12.78
C ILE A 67 -9.42 28.98 13.50
N THR A 68 -9.22 28.27 14.60
CA THR A 68 -8.10 28.49 15.53
C THR A 68 -6.91 27.56 15.41
N GLN A 69 -6.94 26.54 14.56
CA GLN A 69 -5.81 25.58 14.41
C GLN A 69 -5.22 25.60 13.00
N SER A 70 -3.89 25.48 12.93
CA SER A 70 -3.19 25.36 11.65
C SER A 70 -3.74 24.19 10.81
N LEU A 71 -3.86 24.37 9.51
CA LEU A 71 -4.27 23.34 8.55
C LEU A 71 -3.39 22.07 8.68
N ILE A 72 -2.10 22.26 8.90
CA ILE A 72 -1.11 21.18 9.07
C ILE A 72 -1.40 20.37 10.34
N ASP A 73 -1.73 21.03 11.45
CA ASP A 73 -2.09 20.36 12.70
C ASP A 73 -3.39 19.57 12.56
N LYS A 74 -4.37 20.15 11.86
CA LYS A 74 -5.63 19.46 11.53
C LYS A 74 -5.40 18.22 10.67
N MET A 75 -4.60 18.32 9.61
CA MET A 75 -4.24 17.19 8.76
C MET A 75 -3.48 16.11 9.54
N THR A 76 -2.53 16.50 10.37
CA THR A 76 -1.75 15.56 11.20
C THR A 76 -2.65 14.84 12.20
N LYS A 77 -3.59 15.55 12.82
CA LYS A 77 -4.58 14.98 13.76
C LYS A 77 -5.52 14.02 13.03
N SER A 78 -6.02 14.41 11.86
CA SER A 78 -6.87 13.57 11.00
C SER A 78 -6.16 12.27 10.58
N LEU A 79 -4.88 12.33 10.20
CA LEU A 79 -4.10 11.14 9.85
C LEU A 79 -3.92 10.19 11.05
N LYS A 80 -3.76 10.73 12.27
CA LYS A 80 -3.72 9.94 13.50
C LYS A 80 -5.08 9.33 13.83
N GLN A 81 -6.18 10.06 13.60
CA GLN A 81 -7.55 9.57 13.78
C GLN A 81 -7.89 8.43 12.83
N ARG A 82 -7.47 8.49 11.54
CA ARG A 82 -7.64 7.38 10.59
C ARG A 82 -7.07 6.05 11.08
N ARG A 83 -5.98 6.06 11.83
CA ARG A 83 -5.40 4.85 12.41
C ARG A 83 -6.24 4.27 13.54
N LYS A 84 -7.13 5.06 14.13
CA LYS A 84 -8.02 4.68 15.24
C LYS A 84 -9.47 4.52 14.81
N ALA A 85 -9.81 4.90 13.56
CA ALA A 85 -11.15 4.78 13.04
C ALA A 85 -11.64 3.32 13.03
N ASP A 86 -12.92 3.13 13.17
CA ASP A 86 -13.54 1.81 13.22
C ASP A 86 -13.35 1.04 11.92
N ALA A 87 -13.23 -0.27 12.03
CA ALA A 87 -13.15 -1.16 10.90
C ALA A 87 -14.56 -1.36 10.33
N VAL A 88 -14.79 -0.98 9.06
CA VAL A 88 -16.11 -1.04 8.42
C VAL A 88 -16.23 -2.15 7.39
N ARG A 89 -15.11 -2.72 6.97
CA ARG A 89 -15.07 -3.82 5.98
C ARG A 89 -13.91 -4.75 6.25
N MET A 90 -14.17 -6.04 6.23
CA MET A 90 -13.13 -7.08 6.28
C MET A 90 -13.30 -8.06 5.13
N VAL A 91 -12.20 -8.34 4.43
CA VAL A 91 -12.07 -9.48 3.51
C VAL A 91 -11.19 -10.51 4.21
N TYR A 92 -11.63 -11.75 4.28
CA TYR A 92 -10.95 -12.81 5.01
C TYR A 92 -10.81 -14.10 4.18
N ASP A 93 -9.84 -14.93 4.52
CA ASP A 93 -9.66 -16.27 3.91
C ASP A 93 -10.90 -17.12 4.17
N GLY A 94 -11.65 -17.50 3.14
CA GLY A 94 -12.87 -18.29 3.25
C GLY A 94 -12.69 -19.66 3.90
N LYS A 95 -11.45 -20.10 4.13
CA LYS A 95 -11.13 -21.30 4.91
C LYS A 95 -10.94 -21.03 6.41
N MET A 96 -11.07 -19.78 6.83
CA MET A 96 -10.97 -19.40 8.24
C MET A 96 -12.10 -20.06 9.03
N PRO A 97 -11.80 -20.77 10.15
CA PRO A 97 -12.84 -21.34 11.01
C PRO A 97 -13.77 -20.25 11.56
N GLU A 98 -15.08 -20.56 11.61
CA GLU A 98 -16.12 -19.63 12.06
C GLU A 98 -15.82 -19.05 13.45
N ARG A 99 -15.34 -19.89 14.38
CA ARG A 99 -14.96 -19.45 15.73
C ARG A 99 -13.87 -18.39 15.72
N LEU A 100 -12.89 -18.50 14.81
CA LEU A 100 -11.81 -17.52 14.67
C LEU A 100 -12.35 -16.23 14.04
N LEU A 101 -13.21 -16.35 13.04
CA LEU A 101 -13.88 -15.22 12.40
C LEU A 101 -14.68 -14.40 13.41
N GLN A 102 -15.49 -15.06 14.23
CA GLN A 102 -16.28 -14.42 15.29
C GLN A 102 -15.40 -13.72 16.31
N TYR A 103 -14.31 -14.36 16.74
CA TYR A 103 -13.35 -13.75 17.67
C TYR A 103 -12.72 -12.48 17.08
N ILE A 104 -12.27 -12.53 15.82
CA ILE A 104 -11.68 -11.38 15.14
C ILE A 104 -12.72 -10.28 14.97
N SER A 105 -13.93 -10.61 14.51
CA SER A 105 -15.02 -9.64 14.31
C SER A 105 -15.35 -8.91 15.60
N ALA A 106 -15.51 -9.63 16.68
CA ALA A 106 -15.78 -9.04 18.00
C ALA A 106 -14.60 -8.16 18.48
N ARG A 107 -13.35 -8.59 18.24
CA ARG A 107 -12.16 -7.85 18.67
C ARG A 107 -11.97 -6.52 17.93
N PHE A 108 -12.39 -6.44 16.67
CA PHE A 108 -12.31 -5.25 15.83
C PHE A 108 -13.62 -4.44 15.81
N GLY A 109 -14.65 -4.84 16.54
CA GLY A 109 -15.90 -4.11 16.69
C GLY A 109 -16.81 -4.17 15.46
N PHE A 110 -16.68 -5.20 14.61
CA PHE A 110 -17.57 -5.36 13.46
C PHE A 110 -19.02 -5.58 13.89
N GLY A 111 -19.92 -4.70 13.44
CA GLY A 111 -21.34 -4.71 13.72
C GLY A 111 -22.18 -5.26 12.58
N LYS A 112 -23.50 -5.20 12.74
CA LYS A 112 -24.47 -5.73 11.78
C LYS A 112 -24.38 -5.11 10.38
N TYR A 113 -23.95 -3.87 10.31
CA TYR A 113 -23.92 -3.10 9.06
C TYR A 113 -22.57 -3.15 8.35
N ASP A 114 -21.57 -3.76 8.96
CA ASP A 114 -20.24 -3.85 8.42
C ASP A 114 -20.13 -5.02 7.43
N SER A 115 -19.23 -4.87 6.47
CA SER A 115 -19.08 -5.86 5.40
C SER A 115 -18.04 -6.91 5.75
N LEU A 116 -18.47 -8.16 5.97
CA LEU A 116 -17.59 -9.32 6.11
C LEU A 116 -17.65 -10.14 4.82
N ILE A 117 -16.55 -10.20 4.06
CA ILE A 117 -16.50 -10.82 2.74
C ILE A 117 -15.52 -11.98 2.76
N ALA A 118 -16.02 -13.18 2.52
CA ALA A 118 -15.19 -14.36 2.30
C ALA A 118 -14.45 -14.23 0.96
N GLY A 119 -13.14 -14.37 0.98
CA GLY A 119 -12.29 -14.26 -0.18
C GLY A 119 -11.29 -15.41 -0.31
N GLY A 120 -10.28 -15.22 -1.15
CA GLY A 120 -9.17 -16.15 -1.28
C GLY A 120 -8.15 -16.00 -0.14
N ARG A 121 -7.01 -16.66 -0.33
CA ARG A 121 -5.89 -16.61 0.63
C ARG A 121 -5.17 -15.26 0.65
N TYR A 122 -5.14 -14.56 -0.49
CA TYR A 122 -4.44 -13.28 -0.66
C TYR A 122 -5.44 -12.17 -0.93
N HIS A 123 -5.30 -11.05 -0.22
CA HIS A 123 -6.28 -9.97 -0.26
C HIS A 123 -5.74 -8.66 -0.83
N ASN A 124 -4.43 -8.55 -1.05
CA ASN A 124 -3.82 -7.33 -1.53
C ASN A 124 -3.23 -7.51 -2.94
N SER A 125 -4.11 -7.59 -3.95
CA SER A 125 -3.70 -7.78 -5.34
C SER A 125 -2.79 -6.66 -5.86
N LYS A 126 -2.83 -5.46 -5.24
CA LYS A 126 -1.91 -4.36 -5.54
C LYS A 126 -0.44 -4.76 -5.39
N ASP A 127 -0.13 -5.68 -4.48
CA ASP A 127 1.25 -6.15 -4.26
C ASP A 127 1.86 -6.78 -5.51
N PHE A 128 1.04 -7.36 -6.40
CA PHE A 128 1.50 -7.95 -7.66
C PHE A 128 2.07 -6.91 -8.65
N MET A 129 1.76 -5.63 -8.49
CA MET A 129 2.40 -4.57 -9.26
C MET A 129 3.90 -4.44 -8.94
N GLY A 130 4.31 -4.87 -7.74
CA GLY A 130 5.71 -4.94 -7.32
C GLY A 130 6.36 -6.31 -7.56
N PHE A 131 5.74 -7.21 -8.35
CA PHE A 131 6.35 -8.49 -8.65
C PHE A 131 7.66 -8.30 -9.42
N PRO A 132 8.77 -8.97 -9.01
CA PRO A 132 10.05 -8.79 -9.66
C PRO A 132 10.00 -9.12 -11.14
N ASN A 133 10.52 -8.24 -11.97
CA ASN A 133 10.65 -8.51 -13.39
C ASN A 133 11.73 -9.55 -13.65
N VAL A 134 11.32 -10.76 -13.96
CA VAL A 134 12.18 -11.92 -14.20
C VAL A 134 11.99 -12.52 -15.59
N GLY A 135 11.14 -11.88 -16.38
CA GLY A 135 10.84 -12.27 -17.74
C GLY A 135 11.95 -11.89 -18.74
N PRO A 136 11.94 -12.46 -19.95
CA PRO A 136 12.77 -12.01 -21.03
C PRO A 136 12.45 -10.55 -21.42
N LYS A 137 13.47 -9.76 -21.69
CA LYS A 137 13.31 -8.33 -22.05
C LYS A 137 12.36 -8.05 -23.23
N HIS A 138 12.22 -9.00 -24.15
CA HIS A 138 11.31 -8.83 -25.29
C HIS A 138 9.81 -8.87 -24.91
N LEU A 139 9.49 -9.32 -23.69
CA LEU A 139 8.12 -9.28 -23.16
C LEU A 139 7.80 -7.98 -22.43
N GLU A 140 8.77 -7.07 -22.30
CA GLU A 140 8.57 -5.77 -21.69
C GLU A 140 8.13 -4.75 -22.74
N PHE A 141 7.16 -3.94 -22.39
CA PHE A 141 6.86 -2.75 -23.20
C PHE A 141 8.02 -1.77 -23.12
N LYS A 142 8.34 -1.16 -24.25
CA LYS A 142 9.34 -0.09 -24.31
C LYS A 142 8.87 1.08 -23.43
N THR A 143 9.72 1.50 -22.51
CA THR A 143 9.45 2.69 -21.70
C THR A 143 9.35 3.92 -22.59
N LEU A 144 8.23 4.63 -22.53
CA LEU A 144 8.04 5.88 -23.23
C LEU A 144 8.73 7.00 -22.46
N ALA A 145 9.47 7.84 -23.16
CA ALA A 145 10.03 9.07 -22.56
C ALA A 145 8.86 10.03 -22.24
N PRO A 146 8.88 10.67 -21.07
CA PRO A 146 7.85 11.64 -20.74
C PRO A 146 7.83 12.81 -21.72
N ILE A 147 6.65 13.28 -22.08
CA ILE A 147 6.48 14.46 -22.93
C ILE A 147 6.73 15.69 -22.10
N ARG A 148 7.81 16.42 -22.42
CA ARG A 148 8.18 17.66 -21.71
C ARG A 148 7.35 18.84 -22.21
N ILE A 149 7.14 19.81 -21.33
CA ILE A 149 6.48 21.09 -21.65
C ILE A 149 7.56 22.17 -21.69
N PRO A 150 7.97 22.64 -22.89
CA PRO A 150 9.12 23.56 -23.03
C PRO A 150 9.01 24.84 -22.19
N ARG A 151 7.78 25.29 -21.92
CA ARG A 151 7.52 26.46 -21.10
C ARG A 151 7.90 26.26 -19.63
N LEU A 152 7.70 25.06 -19.10
CA LEU A 152 8.03 24.69 -17.72
C LEU A 152 9.53 24.33 -17.56
N ASP A 153 10.21 24.01 -18.66
CA ASP A 153 11.64 23.68 -18.66
C ASP A 153 12.55 24.91 -18.81
N LYS A 154 11.98 26.07 -19.04
CA LYS A 154 12.76 27.33 -19.14
C LYS A 154 13.26 27.74 -17.75
N PRO A 155 14.44 28.43 -17.69
CA PRO A 155 14.86 29.09 -16.48
C PRO A 155 13.81 30.11 -16.01
N GLY A 156 13.46 30.08 -14.74
CA GLY A 156 12.46 30.95 -14.15
C GLY A 156 11.62 30.24 -13.11
N SER A 157 10.73 30.98 -12.49
CA SER A 157 9.80 30.38 -11.53
C SER A 157 8.67 29.63 -12.26
N ILE A 158 8.30 28.45 -11.75
CA ILE A 158 7.14 27.72 -12.23
C ILE A 158 5.85 28.56 -12.08
N PHE A 159 5.82 29.48 -11.11
CA PHE A 159 4.73 30.43 -10.91
C PHE A 159 4.59 31.40 -12.07
N ASP A 160 5.71 31.88 -12.65
CA ASP A 160 5.67 32.78 -13.80
C ASP A 160 5.07 32.07 -15.01
N ALA A 161 5.44 30.81 -15.24
CA ALA A 161 4.87 30.02 -16.30
C ALA A 161 3.35 29.77 -16.14
N ILE A 162 2.88 29.63 -14.89
CA ILE A 162 1.45 29.45 -14.59
C ILE A 162 0.69 30.78 -14.72
N ARG A 163 1.29 31.91 -14.31
CA ARG A 163 0.68 33.24 -14.47
C ARG A 163 0.51 33.61 -15.94
N GLU A 164 1.44 33.20 -16.79
CA GLU A 164 1.38 33.47 -18.23
C GLU A 164 0.21 32.73 -18.90
N LYS A 165 0.02 31.44 -18.55
CA LYS A 165 -1.07 30.61 -19.08
C LYS A 165 -1.28 29.37 -18.24
N ASP A 166 -2.50 28.88 -18.14
CA ASP A 166 -2.85 27.62 -17.51
C ASP A 166 -2.01 26.46 -18.02
N VAL A 167 -1.66 25.55 -17.12
CA VAL A 167 -0.86 24.36 -17.42
C VAL A 167 -1.72 23.15 -17.20
N PHE A 168 -1.90 22.37 -18.27
CA PHE A 168 -2.57 21.08 -18.21
C PHE A 168 -1.52 19.97 -18.21
N LEU A 169 -1.57 19.09 -17.20
CA LEU A 169 -0.72 17.92 -17.08
C LEU A 169 -1.55 16.66 -17.25
N TYR A 170 -1.11 15.74 -18.09
CA TYR A 170 -1.78 14.48 -18.37
C TYR A 170 -0.85 13.30 -18.07
N TYR A 171 -1.15 12.57 -17.01
CA TYR A 171 -0.38 11.42 -16.57
C TYR A 171 -0.88 10.12 -17.20
N PRO A 172 0.03 9.19 -17.50
CA PRO A 172 1.47 9.14 -17.19
C PRO A 172 2.37 9.78 -18.26
N TYR A 173 1.83 10.52 -19.22
CA TYR A 173 2.60 11.03 -20.38
C TYR A 173 3.46 12.24 -20.05
N HIS A 174 2.99 13.16 -19.22
CA HIS A 174 3.81 14.24 -18.69
C HIS A 174 4.55 13.80 -17.43
N PRO A 175 5.78 14.33 -17.16
CA PRO A 175 6.50 14.00 -15.93
C PRO A 175 5.82 14.59 -14.70
N PHE A 176 5.80 13.83 -13.62
CA PHE A 176 5.25 14.29 -12.35
C PHE A 176 6.16 15.30 -11.65
N ASP A 177 7.40 15.41 -12.09
CA ASP A 177 8.41 16.33 -11.53
C ASP A 177 7.92 17.78 -11.49
N TYR A 178 7.13 18.24 -12.47
CA TYR A 178 6.53 19.57 -12.46
C TYR A 178 5.66 19.85 -11.24
N VAL A 179 4.92 18.86 -10.76
CA VAL A 179 4.12 19.00 -9.52
C VAL A 179 5.04 19.06 -8.31
N VAL A 180 6.07 18.22 -8.28
CA VAL A 180 7.06 18.23 -7.19
C VAL A 180 7.78 19.58 -7.13
N ASP A 181 8.18 20.12 -8.28
CA ASP A 181 8.87 21.42 -8.36
C ASP A 181 7.93 22.57 -7.99
N LEU A 182 6.67 22.52 -8.39
CA LEU A 182 5.66 23.48 -7.93
C LEU A 182 5.54 23.48 -6.40
N LEU A 183 5.42 22.31 -5.78
CA LEU A 183 5.29 22.19 -4.33
C LEU A 183 6.56 22.66 -3.58
N LYS A 184 7.75 22.33 -4.11
CA LYS A 184 9.00 22.83 -3.55
C LYS A 184 9.11 24.34 -3.63
N THR A 185 8.74 24.92 -4.77
CA THR A 185 8.77 26.38 -4.98
C THR A 185 7.76 27.06 -4.06
N ALA A 186 6.55 26.50 -3.94
CA ALA A 186 5.52 27.04 -3.05
C ALA A 186 5.91 26.96 -1.56
N ALA A 187 6.68 25.95 -1.17
CA ALA A 187 7.16 25.82 0.22
C ALA A 187 8.22 26.86 0.60
N LEU A 188 8.85 27.48 -0.40
CA LEU A 188 9.88 28.52 -0.22
C LEU A 188 9.35 29.93 -0.51
N ASP A 189 8.11 30.04 -0.97
CA ASP A 189 7.45 31.32 -1.23
C ASP A 189 7.00 31.93 0.11
N PRO A 190 7.34 33.20 0.41
CA PRO A 190 7.10 33.84 1.71
C PRO A 190 5.61 34.10 2.02
#